data_52b59f450caa79f45736853f56704958
#
_entry.id   52b59f450caa79f45736853f56704958
#
_cell.length_a   1.000
_cell.length_b   1.000
_cell.length_c   1.000
_cell.angle_alpha   90.00
_cell.angle_beta   90.00
_cell.angle_gamma   90.00
#
_symmetry.space_group_name_H-M   'P 1'
#
loop_
_entity.id
_entity.type
_entity.pdbx_description
1 polymer ?
#
loop_
_entity_poly.entity_id
_entity_poly.type
_entity_poly.pdbx_seq_one_letter_code
_entity_poly.pdbx_strand_id
1 'polypeptide(L)'
;MKFLKIILYTLLGIMFIYLISNLFFSEKFKVSTSIEIDSSPYIIFDQINNFENWENWDPWIETDTTIKMSISDITYGVGAYRIWNSKNSGNGKMEITDNEYIKQIDFKITIENNSPFMATFYLESIDNKVKVSWENSGKLPFLARIFGPVISKMMKGDHKKGLNNLKNYCETILSKSSEVKIQEWDSQKIIAIVDTCSSSNISQSLSEIYSKTFDYLTTNDI
;
A
#
# COMPACT_ATOMS: atom_id res chain seq x y z
N MET A 1 38.75 25.52 -36.05
CA MET A 1 39.38 25.12 -34.77
C MET A 1 39.01 26.00 -33.56
N LYS A 2 39.01 27.35 -33.65
CA LYS A 2 38.67 28.24 -32.49
C LYS A 2 37.24 28.05 -32.01
N PHE A 3 36.26 27.96 -32.91
CA PHE A 3 34.84 27.77 -32.60
C PHE A 3 34.58 26.46 -31.85
N LEU A 4 35.20 25.36 -32.27
CA LEU A 4 35.09 24.06 -31.60
C LEU A 4 35.64 24.09 -30.16
N LYS A 5 36.74 24.80 -29.91
CA LYS A 5 37.30 24.99 -28.58
C LYS A 5 36.38 25.81 -27.67
N ILE A 6 35.70 26.83 -28.21
CA ILE A 6 34.74 27.64 -27.44
C ILE A 6 33.57 26.75 -27.01
N ILE A 7 32.98 25.97 -27.92
CA ILE A 7 31.90 25.03 -27.57
C ILE A 7 32.36 24.06 -26.50
N LEU A 8 33.54 23.46 -26.66
CA LEU A 8 34.08 22.51 -25.67
C LEU A 8 34.23 23.15 -24.29
N TYR A 9 34.82 24.34 -24.18
CA TYR A 9 34.98 25.02 -22.89
C TYR A 9 33.65 25.42 -22.28
N THR A 10 32.66 25.83 -23.08
CA THR A 10 31.31 26.13 -22.61
C THR A 10 30.63 24.86 -22.02
N LEU A 11 30.70 23.72 -22.70
CA LEU A 11 30.16 22.44 -22.21
C LEU A 11 30.86 22.00 -20.93
N LEU A 12 32.18 22.10 -20.85
CA LEU A 12 32.94 21.80 -19.63
C LEU A 12 32.54 22.72 -18.47
N GLY A 13 32.32 24.00 -18.74
CA GLY A 13 31.85 24.97 -17.74
C GLY A 13 30.45 24.60 -17.21
N ILE A 14 29.52 24.27 -18.11
CA ILE A 14 28.16 23.82 -17.71
C ILE A 14 28.22 22.53 -16.89
N MET A 15 29.04 21.56 -17.34
CA MET A 15 29.22 20.30 -16.59
C MET A 15 29.82 20.55 -15.21
N PHE A 16 30.78 21.46 -15.09
CA PHE A 16 31.40 21.82 -13.82
C PHE A 16 30.36 22.46 -12.86
N ILE A 17 29.58 23.43 -13.36
CA ILE A 17 28.50 24.07 -12.60
C ILE A 17 27.48 23.01 -12.13
N TYR A 18 27.08 22.09 -13.02
CA TYR A 18 26.15 20.98 -12.69
C TYR A 18 26.72 20.11 -11.57
N LEU A 19 27.98 19.70 -11.65
CA LEU A 19 28.61 18.86 -10.62
C LEU A 19 28.70 19.57 -9.27
N ILE A 20 29.12 20.86 -9.28
CA ILE A 20 29.16 21.66 -8.05
C ILE A 20 27.78 21.87 -7.47
N SER A 21 26.77 22.14 -8.29
CA SER A 21 25.37 22.30 -7.81
C SER A 21 24.88 21.08 -7.01
N ASN A 22 25.24 19.87 -7.45
CA ASN A 22 24.83 18.66 -6.73
C ASN A 22 25.42 18.53 -5.31
N LEU A 23 26.47 19.27 -4.97
CA LEU A 23 27.02 19.32 -3.60
C LEU A 23 26.10 20.07 -2.63
N PHE A 24 25.27 20.99 -3.12
CA PHE A 24 24.35 21.79 -2.31
C PHE A 24 22.97 21.14 -2.11
N PHE A 25 22.68 20.05 -2.84
CA PHE A 25 21.43 19.33 -2.70
C PHE A 25 21.58 18.08 -1.81
N SER A 26 20.56 17.81 -0.99
CA SER A 26 20.55 16.65 -0.10
C SER A 26 20.60 15.33 -0.87
N GLU A 27 21.38 14.37 -0.37
CA GLU A 27 21.31 12.99 -0.84
C GLU A 27 20.06 12.28 -0.37
N LYS A 28 19.50 12.68 0.79
CA LYS A 28 18.31 12.04 1.37
C LYS A 28 17.08 12.78 0.91
N PHE A 29 16.09 12.02 0.52
CA PHE A 29 14.73 12.53 0.32
C PHE A 29 13.76 11.87 1.27
N LYS A 30 12.73 12.61 1.65
CA LYS A 30 11.58 12.15 2.39
C LYS A 30 10.36 12.90 1.88
N VAL A 31 9.36 12.14 1.43
CA VAL A 31 8.12 12.68 0.87
C VAL A 31 6.97 12.04 1.61
N SER A 32 6.09 12.82 2.18
CA SER A 32 4.91 12.31 2.88
C SER A 32 3.65 13.07 2.43
N THR A 33 2.55 12.34 2.36
CA THR A 33 1.20 12.86 2.06
C THR A 33 0.20 12.08 2.89
N SER A 34 -0.82 12.74 3.41
CA SER A 34 -1.86 12.11 4.22
C SER A 34 -3.26 12.49 3.76
N ILE A 35 -4.23 11.63 4.07
CA ILE A 35 -5.66 11.85 3.85
C ILE A 35 -6.45 11.20 5.00
N GLU A 36 -7.65 11.72 5.26
CA GLU A 36 -8.59 11.09 6.18
C GLU A 36 -9.61 10.29 5.39
N ILE A 37 -9.83 9.04 5.82
CA ILE A 37 -10.73 8.07 5.19
C ILE A 37 -11.81 7.70 6.21
N ASP A 38 -13.07 7.83 5.83
CA ASP A 38 -14.22 7.41 6.62
C ASP A 38 -14.50 5.93 6.33
N SER A 39 -13.69 5.07 6.91
CA SER A 39 -13.79 3.61 6.75
C SER A 39 -13.15 2.90 7.94
N SER A 40 -13.41 1.60 8.06
CA SER A 40 -12.78 0.76 9.07
C SER A 40 -11.27 0.67 8.87
N PRO A 41 -10.45 0.79 9.93
CA PRO A 41 -9.01 0.62 9.84
C PRO A 41 -8.62 -0.79 9.32
N TYR A 42 -9.46 -1.79 9.57
CA TYR A 42 -9.26 -3.16 9.05
C TYR A 42 -9.38 -3.22 7.52
N ILE A 43 -10.42 -2.57 6.96
CA ILE A 43 -10.61 -2.49 5.51
C ILE A 43 -9.43 -1.78 4.85
N ILE A 44 -9.04 -0.62 5.38
CA ILE A 44 -7.92 0.16 4.84
C ILE A 44 -6.61 -0.62 4.92
N PHE A 45 -6.34 -1.26 6.06
CA PHE A 45 -5.13 -2.06 6.25
C PHE A 45 -5.07 -3.22 5.25
N ASP A 46 -6.18 -3.95 5.06
CA ASP A 46 -6.26 -5.07 4.12
C ASP A 46 -6.02 -4.61 2.67
N GLN A 47 -6.59 -3.45 2.26
CA GLN A 47 -6.36 -2.90 0.94
C GLN A 47 -4.88 -2.57 0.68
N ILE A 48 -4.13 -2.20 1.69
CA ILE A 48 -2.70 -1.85 1.55
C ILE A 48 -1.81 -3.09 1.71
N ASN A 49 -2.15 -3.99 2.65
CA ASN A 49 -1.32 -5.14 3.04
C ASN A 49 -1.45 -6.35 2.09
N ASN A 50 -2.41 -6.34 1.16
CA ASN A 50 -2.61 -7.39 0.16
C ASN A 50 -2.46 -6.82 -1.26
N PHE A 51 -1.47 -7.32 -2.00
CA PHE A 51 -1.19 -6.85 -3.37
C PHE A 51 -2.30 -7.16 -4.38
N GLU A 52 -3.15 -8.15 -4.16
CA GLU A 52 -4.32 -8.42 -4.99
C GLU A 52 -5.32 -7.25 -4.94
N ASN A 53 -5.40 -6.57 -3.80
CA ASN A 53 -6.31 -5.44 -3.62
C ASN A 53 -5.82 -4.13 -4.27
N TRP A 54 -4.54 -4.05 -4.64
CA TRP A 54 -3.97 -2.82 -5.20
C TRP A 54 -4.56 -2.42 -6.54
N GLU A 55 -5.07 -3.36 -7.34
CA GLU A 55 -5.73 -3.05 -8.61
C GLU A 55 -6.92 -2.08 -8.45
N ASN A 56 -7.53 -2.04 -7.25
CA ASN A 56 -8.68 -1.19 -6.95
C ASN A 56 -8.31 0.30 -6.78
N TRP A 57 -7.03 0.61 -6.46
CA TRP A 57 -6.65 1.97 -6.09
C TRP A 57 -5.25 2.40 -6.56
N ASP A 58 -4.48 1.53 -7.18
CA ASP A 58 -3.11 1.80 -7.64
C ASP A 58 -3.08 3.01 -8.60
N PRO A 59 -2.34 4.09 -8.27
CA PRO A 59 -2.32 5.30 -9.08
C PRO A 59 -1.64 5.14 -10.44
N TRP A 60 -0.79 4.11 -10.59
CA TRP A 60 0.06 3.94 -11.78
C TRP A 60 -0.61 3.16 -12.89
N ILE A 61 -1.53 2.24 -12.59
CA ILE A 61 -2.24 1.41 -13.59
C ILE A 61 -2.98 2.28 -14.61
N GLU A 62 -3.60 3.36 -14.15
CA GLU A 62 -4.32 4.29 -15.03
C GLU A 62 -3.40 5.18 -15.88
N THR A 63 -2.17 5.45 -15.40
CA THR A 63 -1.25 6.38 -16.06
C THR A 63 -0.35 5.71 -17.07
N ASP A 64 -0.11 4.42 -16.92
CA ASP A 64 0.75 3.64 -17.81
C ASP A 64 0.13 2.30 -18.17
N THR A 65 -0.57 2.26 -19.30
CA THR A 65 -1.22 1.05 -19.83
C THR A 65 -0.22 -0.02 -20.32
N THR A 66 1.08 0.27 -20.35
CA THR A 66 2.12 -0.71 -20.72
C THR A 66 2.61 -1.54 -19.54
N ILE A 67 2.19 -1.20 -18.31
CA ILE A 67 2.55 -1.93 -17.10
C ILE A 67 1.98 -3.35 -17.16
N LYS A 68 2.87 -4.34 -17.02
CA LYS A 68 2.52 -5.72 -16.76
C LYS A 68 2.93 -6.06 -15.34
N MET A 69 1.95 -6.45 -14.54
CA MET A 69 2.12 -6.75 -13.12
C MET A 69 2.14 -8.27 -12.89
N SER A 70 2.97 -8.73 -11.97
CA SER A 70 2.91 -10.08 -11.40
C SER A 70 3.07 -9.98 -9.87
N ILE A 71 2.36 -10.85 -9.16
CA ILE A 71 2.35 -10.92 -7.70
C ILE A 71 2.93 -12.27 -7.30
N SER A 72 3.61 -12.32 -6.15
CA SER A 72 4.12 -13.56 -5.55
C SER A 72 2.99 -14.51 -5.13
N ASP A 73 3.31 -15.79 -4.91
CA ASP A 73 2.35 -16.79 -4.40
C ASP A 73 1.78 -16.38 -3.04
N ILE A 74 2.59 -15.74 -2.19
CA ILE A 74 2.12 -15.05 -0.98
C ILE A 74 1.72 -13.65 -1.40
N THR A 75 0.42 -13.30 -1.30
CA THR A 75 -0.11 -12.05 -1.84
C THR A 75 -0.25 -10.94 -0.78
N TYR A 76 -0.16 -11.30 0.51
CA TYR A 76 -0.36 -10.40 1.65
C TYR A 76 0.68 -10.59 2.75
N GLY A 77 0.90 -9.52 3.52
CA GLY A 77 1.80 -9.53 4.68
C GLY A 77 3.28 -9.57 4.32
N VAL A 78 4.12 -9.73 5.33
CA VAL A 78 5.58 -9.72 5.20
C VAL A 78 6.06 -10.84 4.27
N GLY A 79 6.91 -10.48 3.31
CA GLY A 79 7.43 -11.37 2.27
C GLY A 79 6.60 -11.40 0.98
N ALA A 80 5.38 -10.87 0.99
CA ALA A 80 4.62 -10.65 -0.24
C ALA A 80 5.34 -9.61 -1.10
N TYR A 81 5.33 -9.79 -2.41
CA TYR A 81 5.89 -8.84 -3.34
C TYR A 81 5.13 -8.80 -4.67
N ARG A 82 5.26 -7.65 -5.35
CA ARG A 82 4.83 -7.49 -6.73
C ARG A 82 5.99 -7.00 -7.60
N ILE A 83 5.99 -7.43 -8.85
CA ILE A 83 6.96 -7.03 -9.87
C ILE A 83 6.19 -6.38 -11.00
N TRP A 84 6.70 -5.27 -11.51
CA TRP A 84 6.17 -4.65 -12.71
C TRP A 84 7.22 -4.53 -13.79
N ASN A 85 6.75 -4.66 -15.03
CA ASN A 85 7.53 -4.41 -16.24
C ASN A 85 6.78 -3.39 -17.07
N SER A 86 7.41 -2.30 -17.42
CA SER A 86 6.83 -1.21 -18.21
C SER A 86 7.83 -0.67 -19.22
N LYS A 87 7.31 -0.29 -20.38
CA LYS A 87 8.09 0.40 -21.41
C LYS A 87 8.33 1.87 -21.07
N ASN A 88 7.42 2.49 -20.32
CA ASN A 88 7.45 3.92 -20.04
C ASN A 88 7.98 4.23 -18.64
N SER A 89 7.66 3.39 -17.64
CA SER A 89 7.96 3.63 -16.23
C SER A 89 9.11 2.78 -15.68
N GLY A 90 9.76 1.97 -16.56
CA GLY A 90 10.83 1.06 -16.17
C GLY A 90 10.30 -0.19 -15.45
N ASN A 91 11.23 -1.02 -14.98
CA ASN A 91 10.93 -2.28 -14.30
C ASN A 91 11.22 -2.14 -12.82
N GLY A 92 10.46 -2.86 -11.97
CA GLY A 92 10.74 -2.80 -10.55
C GLY A 92 10.05 -3.87 -9.73
N LYS A 93 10.37 -3.86 -8.44
CA LYS A 93 9.81 -4.74 -7.40
C LYS A 93 9.42 -3.90 -6.19
N MET A 94 8.27 -4.21 -5.62
CA MET A 94 7.83 -3.72 -4.31
C MET A 94 7.57 -4.93 -3.42
N GLU A 95 8.12 -4.93 -2.22
CA GLU A 95 8.04 -6.05 -1.26
C GLU A 95 7.64 -5.52 0.10
N ILE A 96 6.70 -6.19 0.78
CA ILE A 96 6.35 -5.91 2.17
C ILE A 96 7.46 -6.47 3.05
N THR A 97 8.15 -5.60 3.78
CA THR A 97 9.30 -5.95 4.62
C THR A 97 8.97 -6.03 6.10
N ASP A 98 7.97 -5.27 6.54
CA ASP A 98 7.48 -5.28 7.92
C ASP A 98 6.04 -4.77 7.98
N ASN A 99 5.29 -5.15 9.02
CA ASN A 99 4.00 -4.54 9.33
C ASN A 99 3.67 -4.62 10.82
N GLU A 100 3.00 -3.59 11.33
CA GLU A 100 2.31 -3.59 12.60
C GLU A 100 0.80 -3.52 12.31
N TYR A 101 0.06 -4.55 12.74
CA TYR A 101 -1.35 -4.72 12.40
C TYR A 101 -2.18 -3.47 12.65
N ILE A 102 -2.89 -3.01 11.61
CA ILE A 102 -3.73 -1.80 11.55
C ILE A 102 -3.04 -0.48 11.92
N LYS A 103 -1.69 -0.44 11.96
CA LYS A 103 -0.92 0.77 12.28
C LYS A 103 0.09 1.15 11.21
N GLN A 104 0.87 0.17 10.73
CA GLN A 104 1.98 0.45 9.83
C GLN A 104 2.23 -0.70 8.87
N ILE A 105 2.65 -0.36 7.64
CA ILE A 105 3.11 -1.33 6.65
C ILE A 105 4.32 -0.72 5.94
N ASP A 106 5.44 -1.45 5.94
CA ASP A 106 6.69 -1.04 5.32
C ASP A 106 6.96 -1.82 4.05
N PHE A 107 7.34 -1.09 3.02
CA PHE A 107 7.67 -1.63 1.72
C PHE A 107 9.08 -1.23 1.33
N LYS A 108 9.80 -2.16 0.73
CA LYS A 108 11.05 -1.91 0.02
C LYS A 108 10.76 -1.85 -1.48
N ILE A 109 11.12 -0.74 -2.12
CA ILE A 109 10.92 -0.54 -3.55
C ILE A 109 12.29 -0.51 -4.24
N THR A 110 12.42 -1.29 -5.30
CA THR A 110 13.59 -1.32 -6.16
C THR A 110 13.16 -1.08 -7.59
N ILE A 111 13.73 -0.07 -8.25
CA ILE A 111 13.43 0.27 -9.65
C ILE A 111 14.71 0.05 -10.45
N GLU A 112 14.69 -0.93 -11.35
CA GLU A 112 15.83 -1.32 -12.19
C GLU A 112 17.13 -1.49 -11.38
N ASN A 113 18.20 -0.80 -11.80
CA ASN A 113 19.51 -0.84 -11.17
C ASN A 113 19.71 0.28 -10.12
N ASN A 114 18.62 0.97 -9.72
CA ASN A 114 18.71 2.04 -8.74
C ASN A 114 18.82 1.48 -7.31
N SER A 115 19.37 2.31 -6.42
CA SER A 115 19.35 2.00 -4.99
C SER A 115 17.89 1.88 -4.50
N PRO A 116 17.57 0.87 -3.69
CA PRO A 116 16.24 0.72 -3.14
C PRO A 116 15.88 1.88 -2.22
N PHE A 117 14.58 2.17 -2.15
CA PHE A 117 14.03 3.14 -1.20
C PHE A 117 12.84 2.51 -0.47
N MET A 118 12.44 3.14 0.64
CA MET A 118 11.35 2.66 1.48
C MET A 118 10.08 3.43 1.19
N ALA A 119 8.96 2.73 1.24
CA ALA A 119 7.64 3.32 1.34
C ALA A 119 6.98 2.79 2.61
N THR A 120 6.37 3.67 3.40
CA THR A 120 5.66 3.32 4.64
C THR A 120 4.28 3.91 4.61
N PHE A 121 3.28 3.10 4.93
CA PHE A 121 1.93 3.56 5.22
C PHE A 121 1.72 3.52 6.72
N TYR A 122 1.24 4.65 7.27
CA TYR A 122 0.81 4.77 8.66
C TYR A 122 -0.70 4.93 8.72
N LEU A 123 -1.35 4.23 9.63
CA LEU A 123 -2.78 4.34 9.92
C LEU A 123 -2.95 4.83 11.35
N GLU A 124 -3.60 5.97 11.52
CA GLU A 124 -3.88 6.60 12.80
C GLU A 124 -5.39 6.83 12.92
N SER A 125 -6.02 6.19 13.91
CA SER A 125 -7.45 6.42 14.17
C SER A 125 -7.64 7.80 14.81
N ILE A 126 -8.45 8.64 14.18
CA ILE A 126 -8.80 9.98 14.65
C ILE A 126 -10.33 10.09 14.66
N ASP A 127 -10.91 10.15 15.85
CA ASP A 127 -12.36 10.13 16.05
C ASP A 127 -13.00 8.93 15.32
N ASN A 128 -13.89 9.20 14.35
CA ASN A 128 -14.58 8.18 13.56
C ASN A 128 -13.92 7.91 12.20
N LYS A 129 -12.70 8.42 11.97
CA LYS A 129 -11.96 8.29 10.71
C LYS A 129 -10.58 7.71 10.93
N VAL A 130 -9.94 7.33 9.86
CA VAL A 130 -8.55 6.90 9.85
C VAL A 130 -7.74 7.85 9.00
N LYS A 131 -6.73 8.48 9.60
CA LYS A 131 -5.72 9.21 8.86
C LYS A 131 -4.70 8.22 8.32
N VAL A 132 -4.63 8.15 6.99
CA VAL A 132 -3.65 7.36 6.27
C VAL A 132 -2.55 8.27 5.76
N SER A 133 -1.31 7.98 6.13
CA SER A 133 -0.13 8.72 5.66
C SER A 133 0.74 7.79 4.82
N TRP A 134 1.06 8.20 3.60
CA TRP A 134 1.99 7.51 2.72
C TRP A 134 3.30 8.28 2.67
N GLU A 135 4.38 7.63 3.08
CA GLU A 135 5.71 8.21 3.15
C GLU A 135 6.69 7.42 2.27
N ASN A 136 7.47 8.11 1.45
CA ASN A 136 8.62 7.53 0.77
C ASN A 136 9.90 8.18 1.27
N SER A 137 10.92 7.37 1.51
CA SER A 137 12.23 7.84 1.97
C SER A 137 13.36 7.03 1.35
N GLY A 138 14.46 7.71 1.07
CA GLY A 138 15.61 7.04 0.45
C GLY A 138 16.77 7.99 0.17
N LYS A 139 17.68 7.56 -0.71
CA LYS A 139 18.85 8.32 -1.12
C LYS A 139 18.86 8.51 -2.63
N LEU A 140 19.23 9.71 -3.07
CA LEU A 140 19.46 10.04 -4.48
C LEU A 140 20.95 9.87 -4.82
N PRO A 141 21.24 9.23 -5.95
CA PRO A 141 22.61 9.23 -6.49
C PRO A 141 23.12 10.65 -6.65
N PHE A 142 24.44 10.84 -6.55
CA PHE A 142 25.06 12.18 -6.59
C PHE A 142 24.54 13.03 -7.76
N LEU A 143 24.53 12.48 -8.97
CA LEU A 143 24.10 13.20 -10.18
C LEU A 143 22.60 13.49 -10.25
N ALA A 144 21.78 12.84 -9.40
CA ALA A 144 20.34 13.06 -9.37
C ALA A 144 19.88 14.05 -8.29
N ARG A 145 20.75 14.49 -7.39
CA ARG A 145 20.38 15.33 -6.23
C ARG A 145 19.72 16.65 -6.61
N ILE A 146 20.19 17.30 -7.64
CA ILE A 146 19.60 18.54 -8.15
C ILE A 146 18.13 18.38 -8.58
N PHE A 147 17.73 17.16 -8.98
CA PHE A 147 16.35 16.83 -9.36
C PHE A 147 15.47 16.44 -8.16
N GLY A 148 16.04 16.36 -6.95
CA GLY A 148 15.31 16.00 -5.73
C GLY A 148 13.99 16.73 -5.53
N PRO A 149 13.93 18.08 -5.67
CA PRO A 149 12.67 18.82 -5.56
C PRO A 149 11.61 18.41 -6.60
N VAL A 150 12.02 18.14 -7.83
CA VAL A 150 11.13 17.71 -8.92
C VAL A 150 10.60 16.29 -8.63
N ILE A 151 11.49 15.37 -8.28
CA ILE A 151 11.15 13.98 -7.90
C ILE A 151 10.17 13.99 -6.73
N SER A 152 10.43 14.80 -5.70
CA SER A 152 9.54 14.92 -4.55
C SER A 152 8.17 15.46 -4.92
N LYS A 153 8.08 16.40 -5.86
CA LYS A 153 6.81 16.93 -6.35
C LYS A 153 6.01 15.88 -7.13
N MET A 154 6.68 15.08 -7.97
CA MET A 154 6.06 13.98 -8.70
C MET A 154 5.52 12.92 -7.74
N MET A 155 6.34 12.45 -6.79
CA MET A 155 5.92 11.49 -5.78
C MET A 155 4.71 11.98 -4.97
N LYS A 156 4.68 13.26 -4.59
CA LYS A 156 3.49 13.83 -3.92
C LYS A 156 2.24 13.77 -4.78
N GLY A 157 2.37 13.93 -6.09
CA GLY A 157 1.28 13.77 -7.04
C GLY A 157 0.72 12.35 -7.03
N ASP A 158 1.60 11.37 -7.12
CA ASP A 158 1.24 9.95 -7.10
C ASP A 158 0.61 9.54 -5.76
N HIS A 159 1.20 10.00 -4.63
CA HIS A 159 0.62 9.76 -3.30
C HIS A 159 -0.80 10.33 -3.19
N LYS A 160 -1.02 11.58 -3.64
CA LYS A 160 -2.35 12.19 -3.61
C LYS A 160 -3.35 11.41 -4.43
N LYS A 161 -2.96 10.98 -5.65
CA LYS A 161 -3.83 10.20 -6.53
C LYS A 161 -4.16 8.85 -5.87
N GLY A 162 -3.14 8.09 -5.45
CA GLY A 162 -3.33 6.77 -4.84
C GLY A 162 -4.15 6.83 -3.55
N LEU A 163 -3.86 7.79 -2.66
CA LEU A 163 -4.64 7.97 -1.43
C LEU A 163 -6.09 8.38 -1.69
N ASN A 164 -6.37 9.20 -2.71
CA ASN A 164 -7.74 9.51 -3.10
C ASN A 164 -8.46 8.29 -3.68
N ASN A 165 -7.81 7.49 -4.51
CA ASN A 165 -8.37 6.26 -5.03
C ASN A 165 -8.69 5.28 -3.89
N LEU A 166 -7.75 5.07 -2.96
CA LEU A 166 -7.93 4.24 -1.77
C LEU A 166 -9.10 4.72 -0.91
N LYS A 167 -9.19 6.04 -0.66
CA LYS A 167 -10.32 6.65 0.06
C LYS A 167 -11.64 6.32 -0.61
N ASN A 168 -11.78 6.63 -1.89
CA ASN A 168 -13.01 6.41 -2.64
C ASN A 168 -13.44 4.94 -2.62
N TYR A 169 -12.47 4.04 -2.77
CA TYR A 169 -12.74 2.61 -2.76
C TYR A 169 -13.19 2.12 -1.37
N CYS A 170 -12.45 2.46 -0.30
CA CYS A 170 -12.79 2.04 1.06
C CYS A 170 -14.12 2.60 1.56
N GLU A 171 -14.43 3.85 1.25
CA GLU A 171 -15.70 4.47 1.61
C GLU A 171 -16.87 3.87 0.83
N THR A 172 -16.65 3.42 -0.43
CA THR A 172 -17.66 2.70 -1.22
C THR A 172 -17.94 1.31 -0.66
N ILE A 173 -16.92 0.57 -0.21
CA ILE A 173 -17.10 -0.73 0.45
C ILE A 173 -17.92 -0.55 1.71
N LEU A 174 -17.59 0.43 2.55
CA LEU A 174 -18.32 0.69 3.79
C LEU A 174 -19.79 0.99 3.53
N SER A 175 -20.10 1.83 2.54
CA SER A 175 -21.49 2.16 2.20
C SER A 175 -22.29 0.94 1.74
N LYS A 176 -21.69 0.03 0.97
CA LYS A 176 -22.32 -1.21 0.52
C LYS A 176 -22.50 -2.22 1.66
N SER A 177 -21.54 -2.28 2.60
CA SER A 177 -21.63 -3.19 3.76
C SER A 177 -22.65 -2.73 4.80
N SER A 178 -23.00 -1.45 4.82
CA SER A 178 -24.01 -0.88 5.70
C SER A 178 -25.46 -0.99 5.16
N GLU A 179 -25.67 -1.51 3.97
CA GLU A 179 -26.99 -1.93 3.51
C GLU A 179 -27.44 -3.19 4.28
N VAL A 180 -27.99 -2.98 5.47
CA VAL A 180 -28.65 -4.04 6.24
C VAL A 180 -29.90 -4.44 5.44
N LYS A 181 -29.83 -5.60 4.77
CA LYS A 181 -31.01 -6.22 4.19
C LYS A 181 -31.75 -6.94 5.31
N ILE A 182 -32.88 -6.39 5.73
CA ILE A 182 -33.80 -7.09 6.62
C ILE A 182 -34.44 -8.20 5.77
N GLN A 183 -34.10 -9.43 6.05
CA GLN A 183 -34.74 -10.61 5.49
C GLN A 183 -35.70 -11.13 6.54
N GLU A 184 -37.01 -11.03 6.30
CA GLU A 184 -38.01 -11.73 7.13
C GLU A 184 -37.97 -13.22 6.77
N TRP A 185 -37.63 -14.00 7.75
CA TRP A 185 -37.71 -15.47 7.69
C TRP A 185 -38.94 -15.90 8.46
N ASP A 186 -39.66 -16.87 7.95
CA ASP A 186 -40.68 -17.55 8.75
C ASP A 186 -40.05 -18.05 10.06
N SER A 187 -40.81 -18.05 11.14
CA SER A 187 -40.32 -18.40 12.48
C SER A 187 -39.59 -19.74 12.46
N GLN A 188 -38.29 -19.74 12.53
CA GLN A 188 -37.45 -20.93 12.62
C GLN A 188 -36.96 -21.11 14.05
N LYS A 189 -36.96 -22.34 14.53
CA LYS A 189 -36.30 -22.67 15.80
C LYS A 189 -34.79 -22.69 15.54
N ILE A 190 -34.03 -21.83 16.23
CA ILE A 190 -32.60 -21.78 16.15
C ILE A 190 -32.02 -22.34 17.46
N ILE A 191 -31.08 -23.24 17.33
CA ILE A 191 -30.24 -23.69 18.44
C ILE A 191 -28.91 -22.98 18.30
N ALA A 192 -28.51 -22.20 19.29
CA ALA A 192 -27.25 -21.47 19.31
C ALA A 192 -26.49 -21.67 20.62
N ILE A 193 -25.22 -21.95 20.54
CA ILE A 193 -24.30 -21.93 21.68
C ILE A 193 -23.42 -20.68 21.50
N VAL A 194 -23.39 -19.83 22.51
CA VAL A 194 -22.53 -18.62 22.53
C VAL A 194 -21.41 -18.88 23.52
N ASP A 195 -20.19 -18.75 23.06
CA ASP A 195 -18.99 -18.89 23.89
C ASP A 195 -17.97 -17.83 23.54
N THR A 196 -17.03 -17.56 24.46
CA THR A 196 -15.94 -16.63 24.29
C THR A 196 -14.61 -17.36 24.47
N CYS A 197 -13.71 -17.23 23.49
CA CYS A 197 -12.39 -17.83 23.56
C CYS A 197 -11.30 -16.83 23.12
N SER A 198 -10.05 -17.13 23.50
CA SER A 198 -8.91 -16.40 22.94
C SER A 198 -8.68 -16.79 21.49
N SER A 199 -8.07 -15.90 20.70
CA SER A 199 -7.77 -16.16 19.29
C SER A 199 -6.91 -17.42 19.06
N SER A 200 -6.08 -17.81 20.03
CA SER A 200 -5.27 -19.03 19.99
C SER A 200 -6.10 -20.31 20.13
N ASN A 201 -7.29 -20.24 20.70
CA ASN A 201 -8.13 -21.39 21.03
C ASN A 201 -9.40 -21.52 20.16
N ILE A 202 -9.55 -20.66 19.16
CA ILE A 202 -10.73 -20.62 18.28
C ILE A 202 -11.07 -21.99 17.68
N SER A 203 -10.07 -22.70 17.13
CA SER A 203 -10.31 -24.01 16.49
C SER A 203 -10.83 -25.06 17.46
N GLN A 204 -10.29 -25.07 18.68
CA GLN A 204 -10.74 -25.98 19.72
C GLN A 204 -12.15 -25.65 20.21
N SER A 205 -12.43 -24.37 20.51
CA SER A 205 -13.76 -23.92 20.93
C SER A 205 -14.83 -24.19 19.88
N LEU A 206 -14.53 -23.96 18.61
CA LEU A 206 -15.47 -24.29 17.51
C LEU A 206 -15.74 -25.78 17.44
N SER A 207 -14.74 -26.65 17.56
CA SER A 207 -14.90 -28.09 17.55
C SER A 207 -15.79 -28.56 18.69
N GLU A 208 -15.59 -28.01 19.89
CA GLU A 208 -16.42 -28.32 21.07
C GLU A 208 -17.86 -27.84 20.91
N ILE A 209 -18.09 -26.66 20.37
CA ILE A 209 -19.42 -26.11 20.10
C ILE A 209 -20.17 -26.95 19.07
N TYR A 210 -19.52 -27.33 17.97
CA TYR A 210 -20.12 -28.18 16.95
C TYR A 210 -20.49 -29.57 17.52
N SER A 211 -19.61 -30.19 18.33
CA SER A 211 -19.91 -31.47 18.97
C SER A 211 -21.14 -31.37 19.89
N LYS A 212 -21.18 -30.37 20.77
CA LYS A 212 -22.30 -30.14 21.68
C LYS A 212 -23.61 -29.89 20.94
N THR A 213 -23.58 -29.12 19.85
CA THR A 213 -24.75 -28.82 19.02
C THR A 213 -25.26 -30.11 18.35
N PHE A 214 -24.35 -30.89 17.79
CA PHE A 214 -24.69 -32.17 17.14
C PHE A 214 -25.25 -33.17 18.12
N ASP A 215 -24.65 -33.31 19.30
CA ASP A 215 -25.14 -34.21 20.37
C ASP A 215 -26.54 -33.81 20.83
N TYR A 216 -26.82 -32.50 20.94
CA TYR A 216 -28.16 -32.02 21.31
C TYR A 216 -29.19 -32.34 20.22
N LEU A 217 -28.85 -32.12 18.94
CA LEU A 217 -29.76 -32.44 17.82
C LEU A 217 -30.09 -33.91 17.75
N THR A 218 -29.06 -34.76 17.88
CA THR A 218 -29.24 -36.24 17.85
C THR A 218 -30.01 -36.77 19.05
N THR A 219 -29.82 -36.18 20.25
CA THR A 219 -30.54 -36.62 21.47
C THR A 219 -31.99 -36.19 21.47
N ASN A 220 -32.36 -35.14 20.75
CA ASN A 220 -33.71 -34.59 20.72
C ASN A 220 -34.47 -34.87 19.41
N ASP A 221 -33.93 -35.71 18.52
CA ASP A 221 -34.53 -36.08 17.21
C ASP A 221 -34.91 -34.82 16.38
N ILE A 222 -34.04 -33.81 16.33
CA ILE A 222 -34.24 -32.55 15.62
C ILE A 222 -33.38 -32.51 14.35
#